data_c5beeaafd0b313a9401332df14fb0f9c
#
_entry.id   c5beeaafd0b313a9401332df14fb0f9c
#
_cell.length_a   1.000
_cell.length_b   1.000
_cell.length_c   1.000
_cell.angle_alpha   90.00
_cell.angle_beta   90.00
_cell.angle_gamma   90.00
#
_symmetry.space_group_name_H-M   'P 1'
#
loop_
_entity.id
_entity.type
_entity.pdbx_description
1 polymer ?
#
loop_
_entity_poly.entity_id
_entity_poly.type
_entity_poly.pdbx_seq_one_letter_code
_entity_poly.pdbx_strand_id
1 'polypeptide(L)'
;MMTFTELLKNRRAIRDFQDKELPLKIVEEILQESTLAPSASNGQPCRFSIVNCKDTIKALSDESKENLLDDYAKNKTSLNPGYVDVLKDKNFNVFYNAPCLIFVIGSTAVHSLELDCALAASYIMFSAASRGLGTCWIALGAYIRDPQMKALLGIPDGCEIVAPIIIGYPKEIPAASERHAPQILRVIS
;
A
#
# COMPACT_ATOMS: atom_id res chain seq x y z
N MET A 1 -11.80 -22.12 9.30
CA MET A 1 -11.86 -20.66 9.09
C MET A 1 -10.93 -20.03 10.12
N MET A 2 -10.04 -19.13 9.70
CA MET A 2 -9.10 -18.45 10.59
C MET A 2 -9.86 -17.50 11.52
N THR A 3 -9.61 -17.52 12.81
CA THR A 3 -10.17 -16.55 13.76
C THR A 3 -9.50 -15.18 13.56
N PHE A 4 -10.13 -14.11 14.02
CA PHE A 4 -9.54 -12.77 13.94
C PHE A 4 -8.18 -12.68 14.65
N THR A 5 -8.05 -13.33 15.81
CA THR A 5 -6.77 -13.38 16.55
C THR A 5 -5.67 -14.10 15.76
N GLU A 6 -6.01 -15.18 15.07
CA GLU A 6 -5.06 -15.88 14.19
C GLU A 6 -4.68 -15.01 12.98
N LEU A 7 -5.64 -14.29 12.40
CA LEU A 7 -5.39 -13.35 11.30
C LEU A 7 -4.40 -12.26 11.72
N LEU A 8 -4.59 -11.63 12.87
CA LEU A 8 -3.66 -10.65 13.44
C LEU A 8 -2.24 -11.21 13.62
N LYS A 9 -2.14 -12.46 14.09
CA LYS A 9 -0.85 -13.13 14.34
C LYS A 9 -0.16 -13.55 13.05
N ASN A 10 -0.90 -13.87 11.99
CA ASN A 10 -0.37 -14.49 10.78
C ASN A 10 -0.13 -13.52 9.63
N ARG A 11 -0.83 -12.35 9.58
CA ARG A 11 -0.61 -11.36 8.52
C ARG A 11 0.83 -10.82 8.55
N ARG A 12 1.47 -10.84 7.39
CA ARG A 12 2.84 -10.33 7.18
C ARG A 12 2.89 -9.33 6.03
N ALA A 13 3.93 -8.51 6.01
CA ALA A 13 4.29 -7.72 4.85
C ALA A 13 5.00 -8.63 3.84
N ILE A 14 4.33 -8.95 2.74
CA ILE A 14 4.83 -9.82 1.68
C ILE A 14 5.41 -8.97 0.55
N ARG A 15 6.61 -9.35 0.11
CA ARG A 15 7.35 -8.67 -0.99
C ARG A 15 7.90 -9.65 -2.03
N ASP A 16 7.56 -10.93 -1.93
CA ASP A 16 7.89 -11.95 -2.91
C ASP A 16 6.64 -12.75 -3.26
N PHE A 17 6.29 -12.74 -4.54
CA PHE A 17 5.03 -13.28 -5.03
C PHE A 17 5.27 -14.38 -6.06
N GLN A 18 4.31 -15.29 -6.13
CA GLN A 18 4.25 -16.27 -7.22
C GLN A 18 3.95 -15.54 -8.53
N ASP A 19 4.48 -16.04 -9.64
CA ASP A 19 4.09 -15.56 -10.98
C ASP A 19 2.71 -16.15 -11.35
N LYS A 20 1.71 -15.64 -10.66
CA LYS A 20 0.31 -16.06 -10.79
C LYS A 20 -0.59 -14.85 -10.83
N GLU A 21 -1.42 -14.77 -11.84
CA GLU A 21 -2.41 -13.71 -11.99
C GLU A 21 -3.39 -13.72 -10.82
N LEU A 22 -3.73 -12.53 -10.32
CA LEU A 22 -4.75 -12.34 -9.31
C LEU A 22 -6.06 -11.92 -10.01
N PRO A 23 -7.14 -12.72 -9.92
CA PRO A 23 -8.42 -12.37 -10.52
C PRO A 23 -8.95 -11.03 -9.98
N LEU A 24 -9.33 -10.13 -10.88
CA LEU A 24 -9.84 -8.80 -10.52
C LEU A 24 -11.03 -8.88 -9.56
N LYS A 25 -11.92 -9.86 -9.75
CA LYS A 25 -13.06 -10.09 -8.86
C LYS A 25 -12.65 -10.25 -7.39
N ILE A 26 -11.55 -10.94 -7.11
CA ILE A 26 -11.05 -11.11 -5.72
C ILE A 26 -10.59 -9.75 -5.16
N VAL A 27 -9.93 -8.94 -5.99
CA VAL A 27 -9.49 -7.60 -5.59
C VAL A 27 -10.71 -6.71 -5.29
N GLU A 28 -11.73 -6.74 -6.15
CA GLU A 28 -12.98 -6.00 -5.96
C GLU A 28 -13.72 -6.40 -4.68
N GLU A 29 -13.78 -7.71 -4.37
CA GLU A 29 -14.35 -8.21 -3.11
C GLU A 29 -13.58 -7.68 -1.89
N ILE A 30 -12.25 -7.69 -1.95
CA ILE A 30 -11.38 -7.13 -0.89
C ILE A 30 -11.63 -5.63 -0.71
N LEU A 31 -11.75 -4.88 -1.81
CA LEU A 31 -12.06 -3.46 -1.76
C LEU A 31 -13.47 -3.20 -1.20
N GLN A 32 -14.45 -4.00 -1.56
CA GLN A 32 -15.78 -3.92 -0.97
C GLN A 32 -15.76 -4.14 0.54
N GLU A 33 -14.99 -5.12 1.03
CA GLU A 33 -14.81 -5.33 2.47
C GLU A 33 -14.04 -4.18 3.15
N SER A 34 -13.13 -3.53 2.44
CA SER A 34 -12.39 -2.39 2.99
C SER A 34 -13.26 -1.15 3.23
N THR A 35 -14.41 -1.03 2.58
CA THR A 35 -15.38 0.05 2.83
C THR A 35 -16.06 -0.07 4.20
N LEU A 36 -15.92 -1.22 4.88
CA LEU A 36 -16.39 -1.43 6.25
C LEU A 36 -15.45 -0.79 7.30
N ALA A 37 -14.29 -0.29 6.89
CA ALA A 37 -13.42 0.45 7.78
C ALA A 37 -14.12 1.71 8.31
N PRO A 38 -13.97 2.03 9.60
CA PRO A 38 -14.52 3.28 10.12
C PRO A 38 -13.81 4.48 9.49
N SER A 39 -14.52 5.59 9.35
CA SER A 39 -13.99 6.87 8.89
C SER A 39 -14.59 8.03 9.69
N ALA A 40 -13.89 9.16 9.74
CA ALA A 40 -14.36 10.33 10.45
C ALA A 40 -15.76 10.74 9.94
N SER A 41 -16.71 10.85 10.86
CA SER A 41 -18.12 11.16 10.57
C SER A 41 -18.76 10.28 9.49
N ASN A 42 -18.26 9.06 9.32
CA ASN A 42 -18.65 8.14 8.23
C ASN A 42 -18.48 8.75 6.82
N GLY A 43 -17.47 9.60 6.66
CA GLY A 43 -17.23 10.34 5.41
C GLY A 43 -16.78 9.49 4.24
N GLN A 44 -16.24 8.29 4.48
CA GLN A 44 -15.83 7.30 3.47
C GLN A 44 -15.05 7.91 2.30
N PRO A 45 -13.93 8.64 2.56
CA PRO A 45 -13.25 9.45 1.55
C PRO A 45 -12.39 8.62 0.57
N CYS A 46 -12.18 7.33 0.86
CA CYS A 46 -11.26 6.49 0.11
C CYS A 46 -11.79 6.17 -1.29
N ARG A 47 -10.91 6.31 -2.27
CA ARG A 47 -11.09 5.89 -3.66
C ARG A 47 -9.95 4.93 -4.01
N PHE A 48 -10.17 4.10 -5.02
CA PHE A 48 -9.22 3.05 -5.36
C PHE A 48 -8.89 3.05 -6.84
N SER A 49 -7.60 2.89 -7.16
CA SER A 49 -7.14 2.51 -8.48
C SER A 49 -6.44 1.17 -8.41
N ILE A 50 -6.77 0.27 -9.34
CA ILE A 50 -6.21 -1.07 -9.43
C ILE A 50 -5.34 -1.14 -10.68
N VAL A 51 -4.12 -1.63 -10.54
CA VAL A 51 -3.19 -1.84 -11.66
C VAL A 51 -2.71 -3.29 -11.61
N ASN A 52 -3.04 -4.07 -12.64
CA ASN A 52 -2.60 -5.46 -12.83
C ASN A 52 -1.77 -5.66 -14.11
N CYS A 53 -1.35 -4.58 -14.75
CA CYS A 53 -0.48 -4.59 -15.91
C CYS A 53 0.99 -4.44 -15.45
N LYS A 54 1.82 -5.45 -15.68
CA LYS A 54 3.23 -5.48 -15.24
C LYS A 54 4.03 -4.29 -15.78
N ASP A 55 3.81 -3.92 -17.04
CA ASP A 55 4.54 -2.80 -17.66
C ASP A 55 4.14 -1.47 -17.03
N THR A 56 2.86 -1.28 -16.73
CA THR A 56 2.37 -0.09 -16.02
C THR A 56 2.92 -0.03 -14.60
N ILE A 57 2.93 -1.14 -13.86
CA ILE A 57 3.51 -1.22 -12.50
C ILE A 57 5.01 -0.87 -12.55
N LYS A 58 5.73 -1.34 -13.59
CA LYS A 58 7.14 -0.98 -13.76
C LYS A 58 7.32 0.51 -14.05
N ALA A 59 6.54 1.08 -14.94
CA ALA A 59 6.61 2.51 -15.28
C ALA A 59 6.33 3.39 -14.05
N LEU A 60 5.31 3.05 -13.25
CA LEU A 60 5.00 3.73 -11.99
C LEU A 60 6.14 3.59 -10.96
N SER A 61 6.80 2.44 -10.91
CA SER A 61 7.98 2.24 -10.07
C SER A 61 9.14 3.15 -10.49
N ASP A 62 9.41 3.23 -11.79
CA ASP A 62 10.52 4.03 -12.31
C ASP A 62 10.27 5.52 -12.04
N GLU A 63 9.07 6.03 -12.30
CA GLU A 63 8.69 7.41 -11.98
C GLU A 63 8.81 7.70 -10.47
N SER A 64 8.33 6.80 -9.64
CA SER A 64 8.42 7.00 -8.19
C SER A 64 9.88 7.06 -7.71
N LYS A 65 10.77 6.23 -8.27
CA LYS A 65 12.21 6.27 -7.98
C LYS A 65 12.83 7.61 -8.39
N GLU A 66 12.52 8.09 -9.60
CA GLU A 66 13.03 9.37 -10.09
C GLU A 66 12.59 10.52 -9.17
N ASN A 67 11.32 10.61 -8.83
CA ASN A 67 10.80 11.65 -7.95
C ASN A 67 11.41 11.61 -6.55
N LEU A 68 11.62 10.42 -5.98
CA LEU A 68 12.28 10.25 -4.67
C LEU A 68 13.74 10.68 -4.71
N LEU A 69 14.49 10.33 -5.77
CA LEU A 69 15.88 10.72 -5.93
C LEU A 69 16.02 12.22 -6.16
N ASP A 70 15.11 12.84 -6.89
CA ASP A 70 15.04 14.29 -7.09
C ASP A 70 14.78 15.04 -5.78
N ASP A 71 13.84 14.55 -4.96
CA ASP A 71 13.59 15.11 -3.64
C ASP A 71 14.81 14.98 -2.73
N TYR A 72 15.48 13.83 -2.75
CA TYR A 72 16.71 13.63 -1.99
C TYR A 72 17.85 14.52 -2.49
N ALA A 73 17.94 14.79 -3.79
CA ALA A 73 18.94 15.72 -4.33
C ALA A 73 18.75 17.14 -3.77
N LYS A 74 17.49 17.58 -3.65
CA LYS A 74 17.11 18.90 -3.10
C LYS A 74 17.19 18.95 -1.58
N ASN A 75 16.80 17.89 -0.90
CA ASN A 75 16.81 17.79 0.56
C ASN A 75 17.28 16.40 1.01
N LYS A 76 18.48 16.32 1.58
CA LYS A 76 19.10 15.07 2.03
C LYS A 76 18.40 14.39 3.20
N THR A 77 17.44 15.05 3.83
CA THR A 77 16.60 14.47 4.90
C THR A 77 15.27 13.90 4.41
N SER A 78 14.90 14.10 3.14
CA SER A 78 13.64 13.63 2.57
C SER A 78 13.55 12.10 2.44
N LEU A 79 14.68 11.42 2.46
CA LEU A 79 14.79 9.97 2.31
C LEU A 79 15.90 9.43 3.23
N ASN A 80 15.67 8.23 3.79
CA ASN A 80 16.74 7.53 4.51
C ASN A 80 17.87 7.19 3.52
N PRO A 81 19.14 7.57 3.81
CA PRO A 81 20.27 7.32 2.91
C PRO A 81 20.42 5.86 2.47
N GLY A 82 20.04 4.90 3.31
CA GLY A 82 20.10 3.47 2.99
C GLY A 82 19.21 3.05 1.81
N TYR A 83 18.22 3.86 1.42
CA TYR A 83 17.40 3.59 0.23
C TYR A 83 17.99 4.17 -1.06
N VAL A 84 18.92 5.12 -0.99
CA VAL A 84 19.40 5.85 -2.18
C VAL A 84 20.03 4.92 -3.21
N ASP A 85 20.87 4.00 -2.76
CA ASP A 85 21.57 3.09 -3.68
C ASP A 85 20.62 2.04 -4.27
N VAL A 86 19.65 1.59 -3.46
CA VAL A 86 18.61 0.68 -3.93
C VAL A 86 17.71 1.36 -4.98
N LEU A 87 17.34 2.62 -4.79
CA LEU A 87 16.52 3.37 -5.75
C LEU A 87 17.27 3.68 -7.06
N LYS A 88 18.60 3.78 -7.02
CA LYS A 88 19.44 3.95 -8.23
C LYS A 88 19.57 2.67 -9.04
N ASP A 89 19.32 1.52 -8.44
CA ASP A 89 19.36 0.25 -9.19
C ASP A 89 18.19 0.22 -10.18
N LYS A 90 18.54 0.12 -11.47
CA LYS A 90 17.55 0.04 -12.57
C LYS A 90 16.70 -1.23 -12.52
N ASN A 91 17.20 -2.29 -11.91
CA ASN A 91 16.50 -3.56 -11.78
C ASN A 91 15.56 -3.59 -10.56
N PHE A 92 15.75 -2.67 -9.61
CA PHE A 92 14.88 -2.59 -8.45
C PHE A 92 13.51 -2.00 -8.84
N ASN A 93 12.46 -2.73 -8.50
CA ASN A 93 11.07 -2.28 -8.62
C ASN A 93 10.53 -2.02 -7.21
N VAL A 94 10.10 -0.77 -6.92
CA VAL A 94 9.57 -0.40 -5.60
C VAL A 94 8.33 -1.22 -5.22
N PHE A 95 7.62 -1.76 -6.22
CA PHE A 95 6.45 -2.62 -6.03
C PHE A 95 6.80 -4.12 -6.04
N TYR A 96 8.11 -4.47 -5.97
CA TYR A 96 8.59 -5.86 -5.84
C TYR A 96 8.04 -6.82 -6.89
N ASN A 97 7.80 -6.33 -8.11
CA ASN A 97 7.21 -7.08 -9.22
C ASN A 97 5.90 -7.81 -8.83
N ALA A 98 5.13 -7.24 -7.92
CA ALA A 98 3.85 -7.78 -7.52
C ALA A 98 2.89 -7.89 -8.73
N PRO A 99 2.02 -8.90 -8.80
CA PRO A 99 1.10 -9.08 -9.92
C PRO A 99 -0.03 -8.03 -9.94
N CYS A 100 -0.30 -7.39 -8.81
CA CYS A 100 -1.33 -6.37 -8.71
C CYS A 100 -0.94 -5.30 -7.68
N LEU A 101 -1.33 -4.07 -7.96
CA LEU A 101 -1.13 -2.89 -7.13
C LEU A 101 -2.47 -2.17 -6.93
N ILE A 102 -2.76 -1.80 -5.70
CA ILE A 102 -3.92 -1.01 -5.31
C ILE A 102 -3.42 0.33 -4.77
N PHE A 103 -3.88 1.43 -5.33
CA PHE A 103 -3.71 2.74 -4.74
C PHE A 103 -4.95 3.13 -3.94
N VAL A 104 -4.78 3.44 -2.66
CA VAL A 104 -5.80 4.09 -1.83
C VAL A 104 -5.57 5.59 -1.95
N ILE A 105 -6.60 6.29 -2.43
CA ILE A 105 -6.53 7.67 -2.89
C ILE A 105 -7.65 8.45 -2.21
N GLY A 106 -7.47 9.75 -2.01
CA GLY A 106 -8.55 10.61 -1.58
C GLY A 106 -8.25 12.09 -1.78
N SER A 107 -9.26 12.92 -1.52
CA SER A 107 -9.17 14.37 -1.68
C SER A 107 -8.37 15.01 -0.55
N THR A 108 -7.41 15.86 -0.89
CA THR A 108 -6.61 16.65 0.07
C THR A 108 -7.44 17.65 0.87
N ALA A 109 -8.70 17.91 0.46
CA ALA A 109 -9.63 18.73 1.24
C ALA A 109 -10.21 18.00 2.46
N VAL A 110 -10.02 16.68 2.58
CA VAL A 110 -10.49 15.90 3.73
C VAL A 110 -9.43 15.90 4.82
N HIS A 111 -9.73 16.53 5.95
CA HIS A 111 -8.77 16.72 7.05
C HIS A 111 -8.28 15.38 7.66
N SER A 112 -9.14 14.36 7.70
CA SER A 112 -8.83 13.02 8.24
C SER A 112 -8.33 12.03 7.18
N LEU A 113 -8.00 12.49 5.97
CA LEU A 113 -7.74 11.63 4.81
C LEU A 113 -6.73 10.53 5.10
N GLU A 114 -5.55 10.88 5.64
CA GLU A 114 -4.49 9.91 5.91
C GLU A 114 -4.93 8.84 6.91
N LEU A 115 -5.67 9.24 7.95
CA LEU A 115 -6.15 8.33 9.00
C LEU A 115 -7.22 7.38 8.43
N ASP A 116 -8.19 7.92 7.69
CA ASP A 116 -9.27 7.13 7.11
C ASP A 116 -8.72 6.16 6.05
N CYS A 117 -7.80 6.61 5.20
CA CYS A 117 -7.13 5.76 4.22
C CYS A 117 -6.24 4.69 4.88
N ALA A 118 -5.57 4.98 6.00
CA ALA A 118 -4.79 4.00 6.74
C ALA A 118 -5.67 2.90 7.34
N LEU A 119 -6.87 3.25 7.82
CA LEU A 119 -7.85 2.27 8.29
C LEU A 119 -8.34 1.39 7.14
N ALA A 120 -8.74 1.97 6.02
CA ALA A 120 -9.14 1.21 4.83
C ALA A 120 -8.01 0.29 4.33
N ALA A 121 -6.76 0.78 4.27
CA ALA A 121 -5.59 0.00 3.91
C ALA A 121 -5.39 -1.20 4.85
N SER A 122 -5.62 -1.03 6.16
CA SER A 122 -5.55 -2.12 7.13
C SER A 122 -6.61 -3.20 6.83
N TYR A 123 -7.84 -2.81 6.52
CA TYR A 123 -8.91 -3.74 6.14
C TYR A 123 -8.58 -4.48 4.84
N ILE A 124 -8.05 -3.79 3.81
CA ILE A 124 -7.54 -4.46 2.59
C ILE A 124 -6.53 -5.55 2.96
N MET A 125 -5.54 -5.23 3.80
CA MET A 125 -4.49 -6.17 4.17
C MET A 125 -5.01 -7.36 4.97
N PHE A 126 -5.99 -7.17 5.86
CA PHE A 126 -6.62 -8.26 6.62
C PHE A 126 -7.53 -9.12 5.74
N SER A 127 -8.35 -8.48 4.90
CA SER A 127 -9.20 -9.19 3.94
C SER A 127 -8.39 -10.06 2.98
N ALA A 128 -7.30 -9.53 2.42
CA ALA A 128 -6.37 -10.29 1.60
C ALA A 128 -5.75 -11.48 2.35
N ALA A 129 -5.27 -11.26 3.57
CA ALA A 129 -4.65 -12.31 4.38
C ALA A 129 -5.64 -13.42 4.75
N SER A 130 -6.91 -13.11 4.99
CA SER A 130 -7.95 -14.12 5.25
C SER A 130 -8.20 -15.07 4.07
N ARG A 131 -7.82 -14.63 2.86
CA ARG A 131 -7.89 -15.40 1.60
C ARG A 131 -6.57 -16.06 1.21
N GLY A 132 -5.55 -16.02 2.10
CA GLY A 132 -4.21 -16.55 1.81
C GLY A 132 -3.40 -15.69 0.84
N LEU A 133 -3.81 -14.44 0.60
CA LEU A 133 -3.06 -13.49 -0.21
C LEU A 133 -2.06 -12.70 0.65
N GLY A 134 -0.95 -12.34 0.02
CA GLY A 134 0.08 -11.49 0.61
C GLY A 134 -0.11 -10.03 0.20
N THR A 135 0.18 -9.11 1.11
CA THR A 135 0.14 -7.67 0.85
C THR A 135 1.30 -6.95 1.53
N CYS A 136 1.66 -5.79 1.00
CA CYS A 136 2.53 -4.83 1.68
C CYS A 136 2.15 -3.41 1.29
N TRP A 137 2.09 -2.51 2.26
CA TRP A 137 2.01 -1.07 2.02
C TRP A 137 3.39 -0.57 1.61
N ILE A 138 3.50 0.04 0.44
CA ILE A 138 4.75 0.52 -0.16
C ILE A 138 4.75 2.05 -0.19
N ALA A 139 5.14 2.69 0.92
CA ALA A 139 5.17 4.15 1.01
C ALA A 139 6.02 4.80 -0.11
N LEU A 140 7.11 4.16 -0.53
CA LEU A 140 7.94 4.62 -1.64
C LEU A 140 7.19 4.70 -2.98
N GLY A 141 6.06 4.03 -3.13
CA GLY A 141 5.24 4.01 -4.34
C GLY A 141 4.23 5.15 -4.46
N ALA A 142 4.15 6.06 -3.48
CA ALA A 142 3.20 7.18 -3.50
C ALA A 142 3.68 8.38 -4.33
N TYR A 143 4.92 8.39 -4.80
CA TYR A 143 5.55 9.55 -5.43
C TYR A 143 5.29 9.62 -6.94
N ILE A 144 4.02 9.55 -7.34
CA ILE A 144 3.56 9.69 -8.73
C ILE A 144 3.15 11.14 -8.98
N ARG A 145 3.87 11.85 -9.86
CA ARG A 145 3.69 13.28 -10.13
C ARG A 145 3.33 13.59 -11.57
N ASP A 146 3.73 12.74 -12.51
CA ASP A 146 3.44 12.91 -13.92
C ASP A 146 1.92 12.99 -14.14
N PRO A 147 1.42 14.05 -14.77
CA PRO A 147 -0.01 14.22 -15.05
C PRO A 147 -0.59 13.09 -15.91
N GLN A 148 0.18 12.51 -16.83
CA GLN A 148 -0.28 11.41 -17.68
C GLN A 148 -0.45 10.14 -16.86
N MET A 149 0.50 9.85 -15.96
CA MET A 149 0.38 8.71 -15.04
C MET A 149 -0.78 8.89 -14.05
N LYS A 150 -0.97 10.10 -13.51
CA LYS A 150 -2.15 10.39 -12.68
C LYS A 150 -3.46 10.21 -13.45
N ALA A 151 -3.53 10.69 -14.68
CA ALA A 151 -4.70 10.49 -15.54
C ALA A 151 -4.94 9.00 -15.84
N LEU A 152 -3.88 8.23 -16.14
CA LEU A 152 -3.96 6.77 -16.34
C LEU A 152 -4.52 6.05 -15.10
N LEU A 153 -4.12 6.49 -13.92
CA LEU A 153 -4.63 5.96 -12.65
C LEU A 153 -6.02 6.48 -12.28
N GLY A 154 -6.59 7.41 -13.05
CA GLY A 154 -7.88 8.02 -12.76
C GLY A 154 -7.86 8.90 -11.51
N ILE A 155 -6.71 9.48 -11.14
CA ILE A 155 -6.56 10.34 -9.96
C ILE A 155 -7.04 11.76 -10.32
N PRO A 156 -8.15 12.25 -9.71
CA PRO A 156 -8.64 13.59 -9.96
C PRO A 156 -7.71 14.66 -9.39
N ASP A 157 -7.81 15.88 -9.93
CA ASP A 157 -7.17 17.04 -9.34
C ASP A 157 -7.60 17.23 -7.87
N GLY A 158 -6.67 17.66 -7.03
CA GLY A 158 -6.90 17.79 -5.59
C GLY A 158 -7.01 16.46 -4.82
N CYS A 159 -6.65 15.33 -5.47
CA CYS A 159 -6.50 14.04 -4.81
C CYS A 159 -5.05 13.62 -4.76
N GLU A 160 -4.72 12.81 -3.75
CA GLU A 160 -3.39 12.24 -3.55
C GLU A 160 -3.44 10.75 -3.26
N ILE A 161 -2.33 10.07 -3.53
CA ILE A 161 -2.12 8.68 -3.18
C ILE A 161 -1.66 8.64 -1.71
N VAL A 162 -2.45 7.98 -0.86
CA VAL A 162 -2.09 7.78 0.56
C VAL A 162 -1.42 6.44 0.77
N ALA A 163 -2.00 5.37 0.25
CA ALA A 163 -1.49 4.02 0.50
C ALA A 163 -1.40 3.18 -0.77
N PRO A 164 -0.22 3.08 -1.39
CA PRO A 164 0.07 2.06 -2.39
C PRO A 164 0.20 0.70 -1.72
N ILE A 165 -0.58 -0.29 -2.14
CA ILE A 165 -0.59 -1.65 -1.57
C ILE A 165 -0.36 -2.66 -2.69
N ILE A 166 0.74 -3.40 -2.60
CA ILE A 166 0.99 -4.55 -3.47
C ILE A 166 0.24 -5.76 -2.94
N ILE A 167 -0.29 -6.58 -3.86
CA ILE A 167 -1.09 -7.76 -3.52
C ILE A 167 -0.84 -8.90 -4.51
N GLY A 168 -0.83 -10.12 -4.01
CA GLY A 168 -0.66 -11.33 -4.82
C GLY A 168 -0.58 -12.60 -3.99
N TYR A 169 -0.36 -13.75 -4.64
CA TYR A 169 -0.11 -15.01 -3.95
C TYR A 169 1.32 -15.01 -3.41
N PRO A 170 1.54 -15.15 -2.09
CA PRO A 170 2.89 -15.17 -1.53
C PRO A 170 3.65 -16.41 -1.97
N LYS A 171 4.96 -16.30 -2.27
CA LYS A 171 5.82 -17.49 -2.39
C LYS A 171 6.03 -18.11 -1.02
N GLU A 172 6.33 -17.27 -0.03
CA GLU A 172 6.53 -17.67 1.35
C GLU A 172 5.89 -16.66 2.30
N ILE A 173 5.46 -17.12 3.45
CA ILE A 173 5.00 -16.25 4.54
C ILE A 173 6.15 -16.15 5.54
N PRO A 174 6.76 -14.96 5.71
CA PRO A 174 7.86 -14.77 6.64
C PRO A 174 7.47 -15.09 8.08
N ALA A 175 8.44 -15.53 8.87
CA ALA A 175 8.26 -15.70 10.30
C ALA A 175 7.73 -14.44 10.99
N ALA A 176 7.06 -14.61 12.11
CA ALA A 176 6.57 -13.48 12.90
C ALA A 176 7.75 -12.66 13.43
N SER A 177 7.73 -11.35 13.21
CA SER A 177 8.64 -10.44 13.89
C SER A 177 8.26 -10.32 15.36
N GLU A 178 9.26 -10.21 16.21
CA GLU A 178 9.07 -9.92 17.63
C GLU A 178 8.29 -8.61 17.83
N ARG A 179 7.47 -8.57 18.86
CA ARG A 179 6.68 -7.39 19.22
C ARG A 179 6.95 -7.00 20.66
N HIS A 180 7.10 -5.72 20.90
CA HIS A 180 7.17 -5.20 22.26
C HIS A 180 5.80 -5.32 22.94
N ALA A 181 5.83 -5.51 24.25
CA ALA A 181 4.61 -5.42 25.06
C ALA A 181 4.03 -3.99 25.01
N PRO A 182 2.72 -3.83 25.13
CA PRO A 182 2.11 -2.51 25.16
C PRO A 182 2.59 -1.72 26.39
N GLN A 183 2.98 -0.46 26.17
CA GLN A 183 3.35 0.46 27.24
C GLN A 183 2.10 1.18 27.72
N ILE A 184 1.55 0.76 28.85
CA ILE A 184 0.40 1.42 29.49
C ILE A 184 0.93 2.50 30.40
N LEU A 185 0.74 3.77 30.04
CA LEU A 185 1.24 4.91 30.83
C LEU A 185 0.50 5.06 32.15
N ARG A 186 -0.81 4.79 32.17
CA ARG A 186 -1.64 4.95 33.37
C ARG A 186 -2.96 4.21 33.22
N VAL A 187 -3.43 3.65 34.33
CA VAL A 187 -4.81 3.19 34.50
C VAL A 187 -5.46 4.08 35.54
N ILE A 188 -6.62 4.65 35.23
CA ILE A 188 -7.44 5.42 36.13
C ILE A 188 -8.73 4.61 36.33
N SER A 189 -8.99 4.18 37.55
CA SER A 189 -10.17 3.39 37.96
C SER A 189 -10.99 4.18 38.96
#